data_b7f48e1f4d1f65ecaf59d5765267abd2
#
_entry.id   b7f48e1f4d1f65ecaf59d5765267abd2
#
_cell.length_a   1.000
_cell.length_b   1.000
_cell.length_c   1.000
_cell.angle_alpha   90.00
_cell.angle_beta   90.00
_cell.angle_gamma   90.00
#
_symmetry.space_group_name_H-M   'P 1'
#
loop_
_entity.id
_entity.type
_entity.pdbx_description
1 polymer ?
#
loop_
_entity_poly.entity_id
_entity_poly.type
_entity_poly.pdbx_seq_one_letter_code
_entity_poly.pdbx_strand_id
1 'polypeptide(L)'
;CIHAELAFLKGAAKVMIVEPVEKRGKIAMEKVPGLIWINPFTQNTVEEVMKETDNYGADVVITATSVPSVHTEAQIIAAKMGRISLFGGLPGESKGHLDSNLIHYKELQVCGVHATTVYFMKEIMNLMEEGKLDLGKYVEMTTNIDNIMDAFAAIRDKNIMKVVVHPQE
;
A
#
# COMPACT_ATOMS: atom_id res chain seq x y z
N CYS A 1 -0.27 1.28 4.84
CA CYS A 1 -0.82 0.85 6.13
C CYS A 1 -2.28 0.40 6.01
N ILE A 2 -3.22 1.25 5.55
CA ILE A 2 -4.65 0.90 5.46
C ILE A 2 -4.88 -0.37 4.62
N HIS A 3 -4.23 -0.51 3.47
CA HIS A 3 -4.29 -1.76 2.68
C HIS A 3 -3.82 -2.98 3.47
N ALA A 4 -2.75 -2.83 4.26
CA ALA A 4 -2.22 -3.93 5.06
C ALA A 4 -3.21 -4.36 6.15
N GLU A 5 -3.81 -3.41 6.85
CA GLU A 5 -4.83 -3.68 7.86
C GLU A 5 -6.06 -4.37 7.25
N LEU A 6 -6.55 -3.85 6.12
CA LEU A 6 -7.67 -4.46 5.41
C LEU A 6 -7.34 -5.88 4.90
N ALA A 7 -6.09 -6.13 4.49
CA ALA A 7 -5.67 -7.46 4.08
C ALA A 7 -5.75 -8.45 5.25
N PHE A 8 -5.28 -8.08 6.44
CA PHE A 8 -5.44 -8.91 7.65
C PHE A 8 -6.92 -9.11 8.01
N LEU A 9 -7.73 -8.05 7.97
CA LEU A 9 -9.18 -8.17 8.22
C LEU A 9 -9.90 -9.08 7.22
N LYS A 10 -9.38 -9.18 5.99
CA LYS A 10 -9.90 -10.09 4.95
C LYS A 10 -9.26 -11.49 5.01
N GLY A 11 -8.46 -11.78 6.03
CA GLY A 11 -7.92 -13.11 6.30
C GLY A 11 -6.56 -13.43 5.70
N ALA A 12 -5.79 -12.43 5.26
CA ALA A 12 -4.41 -12.66 4.84
C ALA A 12 -3.58 -13.21 6.00
N ALA A 13 -2.88 -14.33 5.79
CA ALA A 13 -2.02 -14.95 6.79
C ALA A 13 -0.73 -14.16 7.00
N LYS A 14 -0.19 -13.58 5.93
CA LYS A 14 0.98 -12.70 5.94
C LYS A 14 0.71 -11.46 5.12
N VAL A 15 1.20 -10.32 5.59
CA VAL A 15 1.16 -9.06 4.86
C VAL A 15 2.53 -8.40 4.92
N MET A 16 3.06 -8.04 3.76
CA MET A 16 4.34 -7.37 3.61
C MET A 16 4.12 -5.99 3.01
N ILE A 17 4.88 -5.00 3.47
CA ILE A 17 4.97 -3.70 2.81
C ILE A 17 6.42 -3.45 2.37
N VAL A 18 6.57 -2.86 1.19
CA VAL A 18 7.83 -2.33 0.69
C VAL A 18 7.78 -0.82 0.83
N GLU A 19 8.56 -0.27 1.75
CA GLU A 19 8.57 1.16 2.05
C GLU A 19 10.02 1.65 2.21
N PRO A 20 10.51 2.54 1.32
CA PRO A 20 11.87 3.03 1.35
C PRO A 20 12.17 4.00 2.51
N VAL A 21 11.15 4.63 3.08
CA VAL A 21 11.33 5.57 4.18
C VAL A 21 11.27 4.83 5.52
N GLU A 22 12.44 4.67 6.14
CA GLU A 22 12.60 3.89 7.37
C GLU A 22 11.61 4.29 8.49
N LYS A 23 11.42 5.59 8.72
CA LYS A 23 10.47 6.09 9.72
C LYS A 23 9.04 5.58 9.43
N ARG A 24 8.61 5.60 8.16
CA ARG A 24 7.28 5.13 7.75
C ARG A 24 7.14 3.62 7.90
N GLY A 25 8.17 2.87 7.55
CA GLY A 25 8.19 1.42 7.75
C GLY A 25 8.03 1.04 9.22
N LYS A 26 8.77 1.71 10.12
CA LYS A 26 8.66 1.49 11.57
C LYS A 26 7.27 1.83 12.12
N ILE A 27 6.72 3.00 11.73
CA ILE A 27 5.36 3.40 12.12
C ILE A 27 4.32 2.39 11.59
N ALA A 28 4.51 1.88 10.38
CA ALA A 28 3.59 0.90 9.81
C ALA A 28 3.56 -0.40 10.63
N MET A 29 4.71 -0.93 11.03
CA MET A 29 4.79 -2.12 11.90
C MET A 29 4.19 -1.87 13.29
N GLU A 30 4.37 -0.66 13.84
CA GLU A 30 3.76 -0.28 15.13
C GLU A 30 2.22 -0.25 15.05
N LYS A 31 1.69 0.35 13.97
CA LYS A 31 0.23 0.55 13.82
C LYS A 31 -0.51 -0.69 13.29
N VAL A 32 0.19 -1.62 12.63
CA VAL A 32 -0.38 -2.84 12.03
C VAL A 32 0.38 -4.06 12.56
N PRO A 33 -0.03 -4.62 13.69
CA PRO A 33 0.62 -5.79 14.27
C PRO A 33 0.72 -6.97 13.30
N GLY A 34 1.87 -7.62 13.26
CA GLY A 34 2.11 -8.74 12.36
C GLY A 34 2.55 -8.36 10.93
N LEU A 35 2.61 -7.05 10.64
CA LEU A 35 3.11 -6.56 9.35
C LEU A 35 4.62 -6.81 9.22
N ILE A 36 5.05 -7.25 8.05
CA ILE A 36 6.46 -7.38 7.68
C ILE A 36 6.85 -6.16 6.84
N TRP A 37 7.91 -5.47 7.24
CA TRP A 37 8.42 -4.34 6.49
C TRP A 37 9.72 -4.72 5.77
N ILE A 38 9.78 -4.43 4.47
CA ILE A 38 10.93 -4.59 3.61
C ILE A 38 11.41 -3.19 3.18
N ASN A 39 12.67 -2.87 3.46
CA ASN A 39 13.29 -1.64 2.99
C ASN A 39 14.06 -1.92 1.69
N PRO A 40 13.58 -1.46 0.53
CA PRO A 40 14.19 -1.76 -0.78
C PRO A 40 15.58 -1.12 -0.98
N PHE A 41 16.01 -0.21 -0.10
CA PHE A 41 17.36 0.36 -0.14
C PHE A 41 18.40 -0.49 0.59
N THR A 42 17.98 -1.36 1.48
CA THR A 42 18.88 -2.20 2.29
C THR A 42 18.62 -3.69 2.12
N GLN A 43 17.51 -4.06 1.49
CA GLN A 43 17.08 -5.45 1.27
C GLN A 43 16.67 -5.63 -0.19
N ASN A 44 16.84 -6.84 -0.72
CA ASN A 44 16.30 -7.22 -2.02
C ASN A 44 14.83 -7.62 -1.85
N THR A 45 13.91 -6.83 -2.39
CA THR A 45 12.46 -7.06 -2.28
C THR A 45 12.07 -8.46 -2.74
N VAL A 46 12.61 -8.92 -3.87
CA VAL A 46 12.27 -10.23 -4.44
C VAL A 46 12.72 -11.35 -3.50
N GLU A 47 13.96 -11.30 -3.03
CA GLU A 47 14.51 -12.30 -2.12
C GLU A 47 13.73 -12.37 -0.80
N GLU A 48 13.40 -11.23 -0.22
CA GLU A 48 12.65 -11.20 1.04
C GLU A 48 11.22 -11.71 0.87
N VAL A 49 10.52 -11.34 -0.22
CA VAL A 49 9.19 -11.88 -0.48
C VAL A 49 9.24 -13.39 -0.70
N MET A 50 10.20 -13.89 -1.48
CA MET A 50 10.35 -15.34 -1.72
C MET A 50 10.68 -16.09 -0.44
N LYS A 51 11.56 -15.57 0.40
CA LYS A 51 11.89 -16.13 1.72
C LYS A 51 10.66 -16.20 2.63
N GLU A 52 9.89 -15.14 2.74
CA GLU A 52 8.69 -15.07 3.58
C GLU A 52 7.53 -15.94 3.07
N THR A 53 7.58 -16.37 1.81
CA THR A 53 6.56 -17.20 1.17
C THR A 53 7.05 -18.59 0.78
N ASP A 54 8.18 -19.06 1.33
CA ASP A 54 8.76 -20.37 1.01
C ASP A 54 8.96 -20.57 -0.51
N ASN A 55 9.38 -19.52 -1.21
CA ASN A 55 9.54 -19.42 -2.67
C ASN A 55 8.24 -19.55 -3.49
N TYR A 56 7.08 -19.46 -2.83
CA TYR A 56 5.80 -19.50 -3.53
C TYR A 56 5.46 -18.17 -4.21
N GLY A 57 5.83 -17.05 -3.61
CA GLY A 57 5.47 -15.70 -4.01
C GLY A 57 4.19 -15.19 -3.34
N ALA A 58 3.82 -13.96 -3.63
CA ALA A 58 2.65 -13.31 -3.04
C ALA A 58 1.38 -13.59 -3.86
N ASP A 59 0.29 -14.04 -3.22
CA ASP A 59 -1.00 -14.28 -3.86
C ASP A 59 -1.63 -12.98 -4.39
N VAL A 60 -1.39 -11.87 -3.69
CA VAL A 60 -1.89 -10.54 -4.05
C VAL A 60 -0.78 -9.51 -3.92
N VAL A 61 -0.58 -8.73 -4.97
CA VAL A 61 0.36 -7.61 -5.00
C VAL A 61 -0.39 -6.33 -5.32
N ILE A 62 -0.20 -5.28 -4.52
CA ILE A 62 -0.82 -3.97 -4.75
C ILE A 62 0.30 -2.94 -4.96
N THR A 63 0.40 -2.37 -6.17
CA THR A 63 1.39 -1.32 -6.48
C THR A 63 0.87 0.05 -6.04
N ALA A 64 1.04 0.38 -4.75
CA ALA A 64 0.59 1.64 -4.16
C ALA A 64 1.66 2.75 -4.28
N THR A 65 2.30 2.85 -5.44
CA THR A 65 3.40 3.78 -5.72
C THR A 65 3.33 4.29 -7.16
N SER A 66 4.01 5.41 -7.42
CA SER A 66 4.13 5.99 -8.76
C SER A 66 5.51 5.69 -9.41
N VAL A 67 6.15 4.58 -9.05
CA VAL A 67 7.47 4.17 -9.56
C VAL A 67 7.30 3.09 -10.64
N PRO A 68 7.70 3.35 -11.91
CA PRO A 68 7.45 2.44 -13.03
C PRO A 68 8.06 1.04 -12.86
N SER A 69 9.26 0.93 -12.29
CA SER A 69 9.96 -0.36 -12.09
C SER A 69 9.21 -1.31 -11.16
N VAL A 70 8.38 -0.79 -10.25
CA VAL A 70 7.58 -1.61 -9.34
C VAL A 70 6.53 -2.46 -10.07
N HIS A 71 6.08 -2.03 -11.25
CA HIS A 71 5.17 -2.84 -12.08
C HIS A 71 5.83 -4.13 -12.58
N THR A 72 7.12 -4.08 -12.91
CA THR A 72 7.88 -5.29 -13.29
C THR A 72 8.17 -6.16 -12.06
N GLU A 73 8.61 -5.55 -10.96
CA GLU A 73 8.89 -6.25 -9.72
C GLU A 73 7.65 -6.98 -9.18
N ALA A 74 6.46 -6.34 -9.27
CA ALA A 74 5.19 -6.94 -8.88
C ALA A 74 4.90 -8.27 -9.59
N GLN A 75 5.25 -8.38 -10.88
CA GLN A 75 5.07 -9.62 -11.64
C GLN A 75 6.07 -10.71 -11.21
N ILE A 76 7.28 -10.29 -10.83
CA ILE A 76 8.32 -11.21 -10.37
C ILE A 76 7.94 -11.82 -9.01
N ILE A 77 7.49 -10.98 -8.07
CA ILE A 77 7.16 -11.42 -6.70
C ILE A 77 5.79 -12.09 -6.58
N ALA A 78 4.90 -11.93 -7.57
CA ALA A 78 3.60 -12.58 -7.55
C ALA A 78 3.74 -14.11 -7.65
N ALA A 79 2.92 -14.82 -6.90
CA ALA A 79 2.77 -16.26 -6.99
C ALA A 79 2.17 -16.68 -8.35
N LYS A 80 2.25 -17.95 -8.69
CA LYS A 80 1.47 -18.52 -9.80
C LYS A 80 -0.02 -18.34 -9.52
N MET A 81 -0.80 -17.94 -10.52
CA MET A 81 -2.22 -17.54 -10.41
C MET A 81 -2.44 -16.31 -9.51
N GLY A 82 -1.39 -15.56 -9.19
CA GLY A 82 -1.45 -14.36 -8.35
C GLY A 82 -2.20 -13.21 -8.99
N ARG A 83 -2.65 -12.28 -8.16
CA ARG A 83 -3.38 -11.08 -8.58
C ARG A 83 -2.54 -9.83 -8.34
N ILE A 84 -2.43 -8.98 -9.35
CA ILE A 84 -1.71 -7.71 -9.26
C ILE A 84 -2.70 -6.56 -9.46
N SER A 85 -2.79 -5.67 -8.49
CA SER A 85 -3.58 -4.45 -8.58
C SER A 85 -2.66 -3.26 -8.88
N LEU A 86 -2.82 -2.63 -10.03
CA LEU A 86 -2.17 -1.37 -10.38
C LEU A 86 -2.97 -0.23 -9.74
N PHE A 87 -2.68 0.03 -8.46
CA PHE A 87 -3.41 0.98 -7.63
C PHE A 87 -2.85 2.41 -7.75
N GLY A 88 -1.52 2.56 -7.71
CA GLY A 88 -0.86 3.85 -7.89
C GLY A 88 -0.71 4.17 -9.38
N GLY A 89 -1.21 5.34 -9.81
CA GLY A 89 -0.96 5.84 -11.17
C GLY A 89 0.48 6.32 -11.34
N LEU A 90 0.98 6.24 -12.57
CA LEU A 90 2.30 6.78 -12.93
C LEU A 90 2.19 8.25 -13.34
N PRO A 91 3.22 9.08 -13.09
CA PRO A 91 3.17 10.51 -13.42
C PRO A 91 3.37 10.77 -14.91
N GLY A 92 2.63 11.74 -15.45
CA GLY A 92 2.79 12.23 -16.82
C GLY A 92 2.68 11.13 -17.86
N GLU A 93 3.64 11.07 -18.77
CA GLU A 93 3.74 10.06 -19.84
C GLU A 93 4.55 8.82 -19.44
N SER A 94 4.92 8.69 -18.17
CA SER A 94 5.66 7.52 -17.67
C SER A 94 4.87 6.24 -17.93
N LYS A 95 5.60 5.18 -18.33
CA LYS A 95 5.01 3.86 -18.60
C LYS A 95 5.63 2.82 -17.70
N GLY A 96 4.80 2.02 -17.06
CA GLY A 96 5.22 0.78 -16.43
C GLY A 96 5.41 -0.31 -17.48
N HIS A 97 6.26 -1.29 -17.18
CA HIS A 97 6.48 -2.45 -18.03
C HIS A 97 5.73 -3.66 -17.49
N LEU A 98 4.93 -4.28 -18.37
CA LEU A 98 4.29 -5.56 -18.11
C LEU A 98 4.87 -6.59 -19.08
N ASP A 99 5.50 -7.63 -18.52
CA ASP A 99 6.03 -8.75 -19.28
C ASP A 99 4.92 -9.76 -19.57
N SER A 100 4.55 -9.86 -20.83
CA SER A 100 3.47 -10.76 -21.26
C SER A 100 3.81 -12.23 -21.02
N ASN A 101 5.09 -12.63 -21.03
CA ASN A 101 5.49 -14.00 -20.74
C ASN A 101 5.34 -14.32 -19.25
N LEU A 102 5.73 -13.40 -18.35
CA LEU A 102 5.48 -13.58 -16.92
C LEU A 102 3.98 -13.71 -16.65
N ILE A 103 3.15 -12.85 -17.26
CA ILE A 103 1.70 -12.91 -17.10
C ILE A 103 1.17 -14.26 -17.60
N HIS A 104 1.58 -14.69 -18.78
CA HIS A 104 1.13 -15.94 -19.40
C HIS A 104 1.54 -17.18 -18.59
N TYR A 105 2.85 -17.33 -18.32
CA TYR A 105 3.37 -18.57 -17.70
C TYR A 105 3.09 -18.66 -16.18
N LYS A 106 2.87 -17.55 -15.51
CA LYS A 106 2.41 -17.52 -14.12
C LYS A 106 0.89 -17.44 -14.00
N GLU A 107 0.15 -17.33 -15.10
CA GLU A 107 -1.32 -17.20 -15.11
C GLU A 107 -1.79 -16.00 -14.26
N LEU A 108 -1.07 -14.85 -14.33
CA LEU A 108 -1.34 -13.69 -13.49
C LEU A 108 -2.61 -12.96 -13.92
N GLN A 109 -3.35 -12.47 -12.93
CA GLN A 109 -4.45 -11.53 -13.14
C GLN A 109 -3.97 -10.12 -12.82
N VAL A 110 -3.81 -9.28 -13.85
CA VAL A 110 -3.38 -7.88 -13.69
C VAL A 110 -4.58 -6.98 -13.92
N CYS A 111 -4.93 -6.17 -12.93
CA CYS A 111 -6.06 -5.23 -13.03
C CYS A 111 -5.66 -3.83 -12.59
N GLY A 112 -6.19 -2.83 -13.28
CA GLY A 112 -6.14 -1.43 -12.89
C GLY A 112 -7.31 -1.08 -11.97
N VAL A 113 -7.08 -0.14 -11.05
CA VAL A 113 -8.13 0.43 -10.21
C VAL A 113 -8.03 1.95 -10.21
N HIS A 114 -9.16 2.63 -10.20
CA HIS A 114 -9.19 4.08 -10.14
C HIS A 114 -10.40 4.54 -9.34
N ALA A 115 -10.17 5.49 -8.43
CA ALA A 115 -11.20 6.05 -7.55
C ALA A 115 -11.87 4.99 -6.65
N THR A 116 -13.10 5.24 -6.23
CA THR A 116 -13.89 4.34 -5.38
C THR A 116 -15.38 4.47 -5.71
N THR A 117 -16.18 3.57 -5.17
CA THR A 117 -17.64 3.61 -5.29
C THR A 117 -18.30 3.83 -3.93
N VAL A 118 -19.55 4.30 -3.93
CA VAL A 118 -20.37 4.43 -2.72
C VAL A 118 -20.48 3.10 -1.96
N TYR A 119 -20.51 1.99 -2.71
CA TYR A 119 -20.54 0.65 -2.11
C TYR A 119 -19.32 0.40 -1.21
N PHE A 120 -18.11 0.59 -1.73
CA PHE A 120 -16.89 0.39 -0.95
C PHE A 120 -16.73 1.41 0.19
N MET A 121 -17.20 2.65 0.00
CA MET A 121 -17.23 3.63 1.10
C MET A 121 -18.10 3.13 2.25
N LYS A 122 -19.29 2.61 1.96
CA LYS A 122 -20.18 2.05 2.98
C LYS A 122 -19.56 0.84 3.69
N GLU A 123 -18.88 -0.06 2.96
CA GLU A 123 -18.17 -1.18 3.58
C GLU A 123 -17.13 -0.71 4.60
N ILE A 124 -16.33 0.32 4.25
CA ILE A 124 -15.33 0.87 5.18
C ILE A 124 -16.00 1.51 6.40
N MET A 125 -17.07 2.29 6.20
CA MET A 125 -17.81 2.88 7.31
C MET A 125 -18.38 1.81 8.26
N ASN A 126 -18.96 0.75 7.73
CA ASN A 126 -19.46 -0.36 8.55
C ASN A 126 -18.34 -1.02 9.37
N LEU A 127 -17.15 -1.23 8.77
CA LEU A 127 -16.00 -1.77 9.51
C LEU A 127 -15.56 -0.84 10.64
N MET A 128 -15.65 0.48 10.46
CA MET A 128 -15.35 1.47 11.49
C MET A 128 -16.43 1.48 12.59
N GLU A 129 -17.70 1.44 12.23
CA GLU A 129 -18.83 1.38 13.18
C GLU A 129 -18.80 0.10 14.03
N GLU A 130 -18.39 -1.02 13.43
CA GLU A 130 -18.19 -2.29 14.12
C GLU A 130 -16.90 -2.34 14.97
N GLY A 131 -16.11 -1.28 14.99
CA GLY A 131 -14.83 -1.21 15.70
C GLY A 131 -13.74 -2.13 15.15
N LYS A 132 -13.92 -2.66 13.93
CA LYS A 132 -12.94 -3.53 13.26
C LYS A 132 -11.83 -2.77 12.56
N LEU A 133 -12.07 -1.51 12.22
CA LEU A 133 -11.12 -0.64 11.55
C LEU A 133 -11.08 0.72 12.23
N ASP A 134 -9.91 1.11 12.73
CA ASP A 134 -9.66 2.44 13.28
C ASP A 134 -8.74 3.23 12.33
N LEU A 135 -9.32 4.15 11.56
CA LEU A 135 -8.55 5.04 10.70
C LEU A 135 -7.99 6.24 11.46
N GLY A 136 -8.52 6.57 12.62
CA GLY A 136 -8.07 7.68 13.48
C GLY A 136 -6.62 7.49 13.92
N LYS A 137 -6.18 6.26 14.13
CA LYS A 137 -4.80 5.95 14.53
C LYS A 137 -3.73 6.39 13.52
N TYR A 138 -4.11 6.66 12.27
CA TYR A 138 -3.21 7.14 11.21
C TYR A 138 -3.13 8.66 11.14
N VAL A 139 -4.01 9.38 11.84
CA VAL A 139 -4.02 10.84 11.89
C VAL A 139 -2.98 11.30 12.91
N GLU A 140 -1.93 11.95 12.43
CA GLU A 140 -0.83 12.43 13.28
C GLU A 140 -0.85 13.95 13.47
N MET A 141 -1.64 14.65 12.66
CA MET A 141 -1.81 16.10 12.76
C MET A 141 -3.23 16.48 12.34
N THR A 142 -3.80 17.44 13.08
CA THR A 142 -5.02 18.15 12.68
C THR A 142 -4.68 19.63 12.52
N THR A 143 -5.32 20.29 11.57
CA THR A 143 -5.10 21.72 11.32
C THR A 143 -6.38 22.36 10.74
N ASN A 144 -6.39 23.66 10.62
CA ASN A 144 -7.43 24.43 9.93
C ASN A 144 -6.94 24.93 8.56
N ILE A 145 -7.80 25.65 7.85
CA ILE A 145 -7.49 26.18 6.52
C ILE A 145 -6.39 27.23 6.57
N ASP A 146 -6.32 28.05 7.61
CA ASP A 146 -5.34 29.13 7.72
C ASP A 146 -3.90 28.59 7.80
N ASN A 147 -3.73 27.39 8.36
CA ASN A 147 -2.45 26.73 8.54
C ASN A 147 -2.20 25.57 7.56
N ILE A 148 -2.94 25.51 6.45
CA ILE A 148 -2.87 24.39 5.49
C ILE A 148 -1.48 24.21 4.87
N MET A 149 -0.72 25.29 4.72
CA MET A 149 0.65 25.23 4.18
C MET A 149 1.61 24.48 5.09
N ASP A 150 1.40 24.54 6.41
CA ASP A 150 2.18 23.75 7.38
C ASP A 150 1.88 22.27 7.25
N ALA A 151 0.63 21.91 6.97
CA ALA A 151 0.22 20.54 6.68
C ALA A 151 0.93 20.00 5.44
N PHE A 152 0.97 20.74 4.35
CA PHE A 152 1.71 20.36 3.14
C PHE A 152 3.20 20.21 3.39
N ALA A 153 3.81 21.11 4.16
CA ALA A 153 5.21 21.01 4.54
C ALA A 153 5.46 19.74 5.35
N ALA A 154 4.65 19.46 6.35
CA ALA A 154 4.76 18.28 7.18
C ALA A 154 4.67 16.96 6.38
N ILE A 155 3.75 16.87 5.42
CA ILE A 155 3.63 15.71 4.52
C ILE A 155 4.83 15.59 3.58
N ARG A 156 5.28 16.73 3.00
CA ARG A 156 6.40 16.77 2.06
C ARG A 156 7.70 16.30 2.71
N ASP A 157 7.93 16.70 3.94
CA ASP A 157 9.14 16.32 4.69
C ASP A 157 9.07 14.87 5.21
N LYS A 158 8.00 14.14 4.84
CA LYS A 158 7.76 12.73 5.19
C LYS A 158 7.78 12.47 6.70
N ASN A 159 7.48 13.48 7.49
CA ASN A 159 7.50 13.39 8.94
C ASN A 159 6.23 12.78 9.53
N ILE A 160 5.12 12.87 8.80
CA ILE A 160 3.79 12.39 9.23
C ILE A 160 3.09 11.59 8.14
N MET A 161 2.18 10.71 8.55
CA MET A 161 1.45 9.82 7.63
C MET A 161 0.18 10.45 7.10
N LYS A 162 -0.61 11.11 7.96
CA LYS A 162 -1.90 11.67 7.62
C LYS A 162 -2.16 12.97 8.38
N VAL A 163 -2.65 13.97 7.67
CA VAL A 163 -3.18 15.21 8.25
C VAL A 163 -4.68 15.29 7.96
N VAL A 164 -5.44 15.73 8.93
CA VAL A 164 -6.85 16.11 8.76
C VAL A 164 -6.96 17.63 8.86
N VAL A 165 -7.66 18.23 7.91
CA VAL A 165 -7.95 19.68 7.90
C VAL A 165 -9.40 19.88 8.30
N HIS A 166 -9.64 20.70 9.33
CA HIS A 166 -10.96 21.15 9.75
C HIS A 166 -11.24 22.54 9.18
N PRO A 167 -12.00 22.65 8.08
CA PRO A 167 -12.12 23.93 7.37
C PRO A 167 -13.00 24.96 8.07
N GLN A 168 -13.71 24.57 9.13
CA GLN A 168 -14.68 25.41 9.85
C GLN A 168 -14.22 25.81 11.27
N GLU A 169 -12.97 25.50 11.64
CA GLU A 169 -12.39 25.87 12.92
C GLU A 169 -11.38 27.01 12.82
#